data_fe1d209d8293b6a97d237dc837fed867
#
_entry.id   fe1d209d8293b6a97d237dc837fed867
#
_cell.length_a   1.000
_cell.length_b   1.000
_cell.length_c   1.000
_cell.angle_alpha   90.00
_cell.angle_beta   90.00
_cell.angle_gamma   90.00
#
_symmetry.space_group_name_H-M   'P 1'
#
loop_
_entity.id
_entity.type
_entity.pdbx_description
1 polymer ?
#
loop_
_entity_poly.entity_id
_entity_poly.type
_entity_poly.pdbx_seq_one_letter_code
_entity_poly.pdbx_strand_id
1 'polypeptide(L)'
;MKWALTCVLLLAAPVAASAQAEDPAAAVNAFYSVYSGQHAQGLCIPDATVRLRLQPVLSPRLNKQLATAATAQARLTAKVKNAVPPVLEGDIFSSLFEGPTAWKVGSCQQKDKAARCSVALSYVPPPTAGTKAKPANWTDTLVLAATPQGWKVDDVVYDAGFAFGNTGRLSDMLNMVIASNP
;
A
#
# COMPACT_ATOMS: atom_id res chain seq x y z
N MET A 1 58.82 -8.04 45.67
CA MET A 1 57.78 -8.72 44.91
C MET A 1 56.96 -7.64 44.18
N LYS A 2 57.13 -7.54 42.85
CA LYS A 2 56.42 -6.55 42.01
C LYS A 2 55.34 -7.30 41.22
N TRP A 3 54.09 -6.96 41.46
CA TRP A 3 52.92 -7.54 40.72
C TRP A 3 52.62 -6.62 39.54
N ALA A 4 52.75 -7.13 38.33
CA ALA A 4 52.34 -6.43 37.12
C ALA A 4 50.89 -6.79 36.83
N LEU A 5 49.99 -5.80 36.89
CA LEU A 5 48.61 -5.94 36.40
C LEU A 5 48.62 -5.78 34.87
N THR A 6 48.31 -6.85 34.16
CA THR A 6 48.07 -6.82 32.71
C THR A 6 46.60 -6.49 32.46
N CYS A 7 46.32 -5.30 31.98
CA CYS A 7 45.01 -4.89 31.55
C CYS A 7 44.71 -5.45 30.13
N VAL A 8 43.80 -6.41 30.02
CA VAL A 8 43.35 -6.92 28.73
C VAL A 8 42.21 -5.99 28.24
N LEU A 9 42.46 -5.17 27.22
CA LEU A 9 41.45 -4.42 26.51
C LEU A 9 40.69 -5.38 25.58
N LEU A 10 39.44 -5.70 25.91
CA LEU A 10 38.50 -6.32 24.97
C LEU A 10 37.99 -5.26 24.00
N LEU A 11 38.47 -5.28 22.76
CA LEU A 11 37.87 -4.55 21.65
C LEU A 11 36.57 -5.24 21.23
N ALA A 12 35.43 -4.68 21.65
CA ALA A 12 34.13 -5.04 21.11
C ALA A 12 34.00 -4.46 19.69
N ALA A 13 34.14 -5.28 18.66
CA ALA A 13 33.82 -4.89 17.30
C ALA A 13 32.30 -4.64 17.18
N PRO A 14 31.86 -3.51 16.57
CA PRO A 14 30.43 -3.31 16.30
C PRO A 14 30.00 -4.36 15.26
N VAL A 15 29.09 -5.24 15.63
CA VAL A 15 28.36 -6.09 14.70
C VAL A 15 27.45 -5.14 13.92
N ALA A 16 27.87 -4.75 12.71
CA ALA A 16 26.99 -4.12 11.76
C ALA A 16 25.91 -5.16 11.40
N ALA A 17 24.73 -5.04 12.03
CA ALA A 17 23.54 -5.72 11.58
C ALA A 17 23.24 -5.18 10.18
N SER A 18 23.68 -5.89 9.13
CA SER A 18 23.17 -5.70 7.79
C SER A 18 21.67 -6.01 7.86
N ALA A 19 20.83 -4.96 7.91
CA ALA A 19 19.42 -5.13 7.64
C ALA A 19 19.34 -5.80 6.26
N GLN A 20 19.05 -7.10 6.26
CA GLN A 20 18.78 -7.84 5.04
C GLN A 20 17.67 -7.05 4.35
N ALA A 21 17.94 -6.58 3.12
CA ALA A 21 16.90 -6.02 2.28
C ALA A 21 15.85 -7.13 2.14
N GLU A 22 14.73 -6.96 2.85
CA GLU A 22 13.61 -7.91 2.76
C GLU A 22 13.23 -8.04 1.28
N ASP A 23 12.88 -9.25 0.86
CA ASP A 23 12.41 -9.53 -0.49
C ASP A 23 11.21 -8.62 -0.80
N PRO A 24 11.19 -7.90 -1.94
CA PRO A 24 10.04 -7.10 -2.34
C PRO A 24 8.72 -7.89 -2.33
N ALA A 25 8.73 -9.18 -2.64
CA ALA A 25 7.55 -10.03 -2.58
C ALA A 25 7.04 -10.21 -1.13
N ALA A 26 7.93 -10.28 -0.15
CA ALA A 26 7.54 -10.31 1.26
C ALA A 26 6.84 -9.00 1.68
N ALA A 27 7.33 -7.85 1.21
CA ALA A 27 6.70 -6.56 1.48
C ALA A 27 5.31 -6.43 0.83
N VAL A 28 5.11 -6.97 -0.37
CA VAL A 28 3.78 -7.05 -1.01
C VAL A 28 2.83 -7.91 -0.18
N ASN A 29 3.28 -9.08 0.30
CA ASN A 29 2.46 -9.94 1.15
C ASN A 29 2.11 -9.25 2.49
N ALA A 30 3.06 -8.55 3.11
CA ALA A 30 2.81 -7.77 4.32
C ALA A 30 1.76 -6.67 4.08
N PHE A 31 1.83 -5.97 2.94
CA PHE A 31 0.82 -4.97 2.57
C PHE A 31 -0.58 -5.60 2.48
N TYR A 32 -0.74 -6.66 1.68
CA TYR A 32 -2.06 -7.28 1.52
C TYR A 32 -2.59 -7.92 2.80
N SER A 33 -1.72 -8.41 3.68
CA SER A 33 -2.12 -8.93 5.00
C SER A 33 -2.73 -7.84 5.88
N VAL A 34 -2.16 -6.62 5.87
CA VAL A 34 -2.73 -5.47 6.58
C VAL A 34 -4.00 -4.97 5.87
N TYR A 35 -3.94 -4.82 4.54
CA TYR A 35 -5.02 -4.35 3.70
C TYR A 35 -6.28 -5.21 3.85
N SER A 36 -6.16 -6.55 3.78
CA SER A 36 -7.30 -7.46 3.88
C SER A 36 -8.08 -7.33 5.19
N GLY A 37 -7.38 -7.02 6.28
CA GLY A 37 -8.01 -6.73 7.59
C GLY A 37 -8.79 -5.40 7.63
N GLN A 38 -8.62 -4.51 6.64
CA GLN A 38 -9.27 -3.20 6.57
C GLN A 38 -10.33 -3.12 5.46
N HIS A 39 -10.39 -4.14 4.60
CA HIS A 39 -11.11 -4.09 3.33
C HIS A 39 -12.64 -4.30 3.44
N ALA A 40 -13.20 -4.55 4.60
CA ALA A 40 -14.59 -4.97 4.76
C ALA A 40 -15.66 -4.02 4.14
N GLN A 41 -15.29 -2.84 3.62
CA GLN A 41 -16.26 -1.84 3.11
C GLN A 41 -15.79 -0.99 1.91
N GLY A 42 -14.80 -1.45 1.13
CA GLY A 42 -14.25 -0.66 0.03
C GLY A 42 -13.47 0.56 0.55
N LEU A 43 -12.17 0.55 0.39
CA LEU A 43 -11.32 1.65 0.84
C LEU A 43 -11.31 2.75 -0.21
N CYS A 44 -12.21 3.72 -0.12
CA CYS A 44 -11.97 5.06 -0.67
C CYS A 44 -10.65 5.62 -0.10
N ILE A 45 -10.43 6.90 -0.07
CA ILE A 45 -9.29 7.45 0.68
C ILE A 45 -9.44 7.03 2.16
N PRO A 46 -8.52 6.24 2.72
CA PRO A 46 -8.65 5.72 4.07
C PRO A 46 -8.74 6.82 5.12
N ASP A 47 -9.55 6.62 6.14
CA ASP A 47 -9.60 7.52 7.30
C ASP A 47 -8.28 7.48 8.12
N ALA A 48 -8.18 8.31 9.15
CA ALA A 48 -6.96 8.41 9.97
C ALA A 48 -6.59 7.08 10.65
N THR A 49 -7.58 6.32 11.11
CA THR A 49 -7.38 5.04 11.82
C THR A 49 -6.83 3.99 10.87
N VAL A 50 -7.44 3.86 9.69
CA VAL A 50 -6.99 2.92 8.65
C VAL A 50 -5.60 3.32 8.12
N ARG A 51 -5.33 4.62 7.90
CA ARG A 51 -4.00 5.10 7.50
C ARG A 51 -2.91 4.74 8.51
N LEU A 52 -3.19 4.85 9.81
CA LEU A 52 -2.24 4.44 10.85
C LEU A 52 -1.90 2.95 10.77
N ARG A 53 -2.86 2.09 10.43
CA ARG A 53 -2.63 0.65 10.27
C ARG A 53 -1.84 0.33 9.00
N LEU A 54 -2.08 1.06 7.91
CA LEU A 54 -1.35 0.90 6.64
C LEU A 54 0.05 1.53 6.68
N GLN A 55 0.29 2.49 7.56
CA GLN A 55 1.55 3.25 7.63
C GLN A 55 2.81 2.38 7.64
N PRO A 56 2.91 1.27 8.38
CA PRO A 56 4.12 0.45 8.41
C PRO A 56 4.46 -0.24 7.10
N VAL A 57 3.49 -0.44 6.21
CA VAL A 57 3.65 -1.17 4.93
C VAL A 57 3.68 -0.24 3.71
N LEU A 58 3.37 1.04 3.89
CA LEU A 58 3.43 2.07 2.84
C LEU A 58 4.70 2.91 2.97
N SER A 59 5.19 3.44 1.84
CA SER A 59 6.32 4.37 1.83
C SER A 59 5.98 5.68 2.55
N PRO A 60 6.97 6.43 3.06
CA PRO A 60 6.74 7.75 3.62
C PRO A 60 6.09 8.72 2.62
N ARG A 61 6.43 8.60 1.32
CA ARG A 61 5.85 9.41 0.25
C ARG A 61 4.36 9.12 0.09
N LEU A 62 3.98 7.84 -0.06
CA LEU A 62 2.57 7.46 -0.25
C LEU A 62 1.74 7.76 1.00
N ASN A 63 2.28 7.53 2.20
CA ASN A 63 1.62 7.91 3.45
C ASN A 63 1.31 9.41 3.51
N LYS A 64 2.28 10.26 3.15
CA LYS A 64 2.07 11.72 3.09
C LYS A 64 1.01 12.10 2.05
N GLN A 65 1.06 11.49 0.86
CA GLN A 65 0.12 11.77 -0.23
C GLN A 65 -1.31 11.39 0.16
N LEU A 66 -1.52 10.21 0.76
CA LEU A 66 -2.83 9.80 1.29
C LEU A 66 -3.37 10.76 2.36
N ALA A 67 -2.51 11.20 3.28
CA ALA A 67 -2.92 12.17 4.31
C ALA A 67 -3.33 13.52 3.71
N THR A 68 -2.59 14.00 2.70
CA THR A 68 -2.89 15.25 1.99
C THR A 68 -4.20 15.13 1.21
N ALA A 69 -4.40 14.02 0.49
CA ALA A 69 -5.63 13.76 -0.27
C ALA A 69 -6.85 13.65 0.66
N ALA A 70 -6.72 12.99 1.80
CA ALA A 70 -7.79 12.91 2.81
C ALA A 70 -8.16 14.30 3.36
N THR A 71 -7.17 15.18 3.58
CA THR A 71 -7.43 16.56 4.00
C THR A 71 -8.15 17.36 2.91
N ALA A 72 -7.73 17.21 1.66
CA ALA A 72 -8.38 17.88 0.53
C ALA A 72 -9.83 17.39 0.36
N GLN A 73 -10.08 16.09 0.44
CA GLN A 73 -11.42 15.52 0.40
C GLN A 73 -12.31 16.04 1.54
N ALA A 74 -11.79 16.11 2.77
CA ALA A 74 -12.54 16.62 3.92
C ALA A 74 -12.93 18.09 3.75
N ARG A 75 -12.04 18.92 3.18
CA ARG A 75 -12.36 20.33 2.85
C ARG A 75 -13.48 20.43 1.82
N LEU A 76 -13.43 19.63 0.74
CA LEU A 76 -14.50 19.58 -0.24
C LEU A 76 -15.82 19.18 0.39
N THR A 77 -15.85 18.08 1.13
CA THR A 77 -17.05 17.60 1.83
C THR A 77 -17.67 18.68 2.73
N ALA A 78 -16.85 19.39 3.50
CA ALA A 78 -17.32 20.51 4.33
C ALA A 78 -17.89 21.67 3.51
N LYS A 79 -17.26 22.00 2.36
CA LYS A 79 -17.70 23.09 1.46
C LYS A 79 -19.04 22.78 0.79
N VAL A 80 -19.24 21.54 0.35
CA VAL A 80 -20.46 21.14 -0.35
C VAL A 80 -21.55 20.57 0.56
N LYS A 81 -21.31 20.53 1.87
CA LYS A 81 -22.26 20.05 2.89
C LYS A 81 -22.79 18.64 2.60
N ASN A 82 -21.93 17.75 2.13
CA ASN A 82 -22.25 16.37 1.70
C ASN A 82 -23.24 16.29 0.51
N ALA A 83 -23.42 17.37 -0.26
CA ALA A 83 -24.32 17.37 -1.42
C ALA A 83 -23.77 16.62 -2.64
N VAL A 84 -22.49 16.24 -2.62
CA VAL A 84 -21.84 15.45 -3.67
C VAL A 84 -21.16 14.22 -3.03
N PRO A 85 -21.10 13.09 -3.76
CA PRO A 85 -20.40 11.90 -3.28
C PRO A 85 -18.89 12.18 -3.10
N PRO A 86 -18.17 11.31 -2.40
CA PRO A 86 -16.71 11.35 -2.31
C PRO A 86 -16.08 11.47 -3.70
N VAL A 87 -14.94 12.16 -3.80
CA VAL A 87 -14.22 12.34 -5.08
C VAL A 87 -13.74 11.01 -5.66
N LEU A 88 -13.48 10.04 -4.80
CA LEU A 88 -13.13 8.66 -5.17
C LEU A 88 -14.14 7.71 -4.56
N GLU A 89 -14.61 6.75 -5.36
CA GLU A 89 -15.50 5.68 -4.94
C GLU A 89 -14.76 4.35 -5.00
N GLY A 90 -15.12 3.42 -4.12
CA GLY A 90 -14.56 2.08 -4.08
C GLY A 90 -13.10 2.01 -3.60
N ASP A 91 -12.48 0.88 -3.86
CA ASP A 91 -11.11 0.61 -3.46
C ASP A 91 -10.11 1.36 -4.32
N ILE A 92 -9.15 2.03 -3.68
CA ILE A 92 -8.10 2.79 -4.36
C ILE A 92 -6.78 2.01 -4.49
N PHE A 93 -6.66 0.83 -3.87
CA PHE A 93 -5.45 0.00 -3.93
C PHE A 93 -5.56 -1.14 -4.95
N SER A 94 -6.56 -1.09 -5.81
CA SER A 94 -6.87 -2.13 -6.79
C SER A 94 -7.51 -1.54 -8.04
N SER A 95 -7.34 -2.19 -9.20
CA SER A 95 -8.09 -1.83 -10.42
C SER A 95 -9.59 -1.98 -10.24
N LEU A 96 -10.06 -2.98 -9.47
CA LEU A 96 -11.47 -3.24 -9.22
C LEU A 96 -11.96 -2.45 -7.99
N PHE A 97 -13.08 -1.75 -8.09
CA PHE A 97 -13.63 -0.92 -7.01
C PHE A 97 -14.06 -1.72 -5.77
N GLU A 98 -14.44 -2.97 -5.94
CA GLU A 98 -14.73 -3.87 -4.82
C GLU A 98 -13.47 -4.32 -4.09
N GLY A 99 -12.30 -4.20 -4.71
CA GLY A 99 -11.02 -4.66 -4.21
C GLY A 99 -10.87 -6.19 -4.19
N PRO A 100 -9.66 -6.71 -4.01
CA PRO A 100 -9.41 -8.14 -3.99
C PRO A 100 -9.78 -8.79 -2.65
N THR A 101 -10.33 -10.01 -2.72
CA THR A 101 -10.53 -10.91 -1.57
C THR A 101 -9.38 -11.90 -1.42
N ALA A 102 -8.57 -12.08 -2.47
CA ALA A 102 -7.35 -12.89 -2.43
C ALA A 102 -6.30 -12.35 -3.40
N TRP A 103 -5.03 -12.66 -3.09
CA TRP A 103 -3.87 -12.22 -3.89
C TRP A 103 -2.83 -13.32 -4.00
N LYS A 104 -2.04 -13.25 -5.06
CA LYS A 104 -0.84 -14.06 -5.25
C LYS A 104 0.24 -13.19 -5.86
N VAL A 105 1.36 -13.02 -5.15
CA VAL A 105 2.52 -12.30 -5.67
C VAL A 105 3.15 -13.10 -6.80
N GLY A 106 3.36 -12.44 -7.91
CA GLY A 106 4.06 -12.97 -9.09
C GLY A 106 5.53 -12.56 -9.10
N SER A 107 6.04 -12.21 -10.29
CA SER A 107 7.43 -11.77 -10.43
C SER A 107 7.63 -10.36 -9.88
N CYS A 108 8.75 -10.16 -9.17
CA CYS A 108 9.25 -8.85 -8.78
C CYS A 108 10.51 -8.52 -9.58
N GLN A 109 10.54 -7.36 -10.19
CA GLN A 109 11.71 -6.80 -10.87
C GLN A 109 12.25 -5.64 -10.04
N GLN A 110 13.47 -5.79 -9.57
CA GLN A 110 14.16 -4.77 -8.77
C GLN A 110 15.14 -4.00 -9.65
N LYS A 111 15.12 -2.67 -9.51
CA LYS A 111 16.12 -1.77 -10.11
C LYS A 111 16.43 -0.66 -9.11
N ASP A 112 17.69 -0.56 -8.71
CA ASP A 112 18.17 0.42 -7.73
C ASP A 112 17.37 0.38 -6.40
N LYS A 113 16.73 1.49 -6.04
CA LYS A 113 15.90 1.64 -4.85
C LYS A 113 14.40 1.45 -5.13
N ALA A 114 14.04 0.90 -6.27
CA ALA A 114 12.66 0.62 -6.64
C ALA A 114 12.46 -0.84 -7.02
N ALA A 115 11.29 -1.38 -6.77
CA ALA A 115 10.87 -2.68 -7.28
C ALA A 115 9.46 -2.59 -7.86
N ARG A 116 9.16 -3.45 -8.83
CA ARG A 116 7.82 -3.61 -9.42
C ARG A 116 7.43 -5.06 -9.31
N CYS A 117 6.35 -5.34 -8.59
CA CYS A 117 5.85 -6.69 -8.40
C CYS A 117 4.48 -6.84 -9.08
N SER A 118 4.36 -7.79 -9.98
CA SER A 118 3.07 -8.22 -10.52
C SER A 118 2.30 -8.99 -9.45
N VAL A 119 1.02 -8.70 -9.30
CA VAL A 119 0.16 -9.37 -8.30
C VAL A 119 -1.11 -9.84 -8.97
N ALA A 120 -1.32 -11.15 -9.00
CA ALA A 120 -2.59 -11.73 -9.42
C ALA A 120 -3.61 -11.56 -8.29
N LEU A 121 -4.73 -10.98 -8.61
CA LEU A 121 -5.80 -10.61 -7.68
C LEU A 121 -7.10 -11.31 -8.06
N SER A 122 -7.93 -11.62 -7.07
CA SER A 122 -9.27 -12.14 -7.31
C SER A 122 -10.28 -11.55 -6.34
N TYR A 123 -11.48 -11.35 -6.82
CA TYR A 123 -12.64 -10.97 -6.02
C TYR A 123 -13.74 -12.01 -6.17
N VAL A 124 -14.23 -12.51 -5.05
CA VAL A 124 -15.39 -13.41 -4.99
C VAL A 124 -16.52 -12.64 -4.33
N PRO A 125 -17.56 -12.25 -5.08
CA PRO A 125 -18.72 -11.59 -4.50
C PRO A 125 -19.37 -12.46 -3.41
N PRO A 126 -19.93 -11.86 -2.35
CA PRO A 126 -20.70 -12.61 -1.36
C PRO A 126 -21.86 -13.35 -2.02
N PRO A 127 -22.19 -14.55 -1.52
CA PRO A 127 -23.30 -15.32 -2.08
C PRO A 127 -24.62 -14.55 -1.93
N THR A 128 -25.30 -14.31 -3.05
CA THR A 128 -26.63 -13.72 -3.10
C THR A 128 -27.65 -14.83 -3.41
N ALA A 129 -28.78 -14.84 -2.72
CA ALA A 129 -29.79 -15.85 -2.92
C ALA A 129 -30.20 -15.96 -4.40
N GLY A 130 -30.05 -17.14 -4.98
CA GLY A 130 -30.47 -17.45 -6.37
C GLY A 130 -29.43 -17.16 -7.45
N THR A 131 -28.25 -16.57 -7.14
CA THR A 131 -27.19 -16.27 -8.13
C THR A 131 -25.87 -16.94 -7.75
N LYS A 132 -25.25 -17.67 -8.67
CA LYS A 132 -23.84 -18.10 -8.53
C LYS A 132 -22.96 -16.89 -8.81
N ALA A 133 -22.30 -16.40 -7.78
CA ALA A 133 -21.31 -15.34 -7.92
C ALA A 133 -20.18 -15.77 -8.88
N LYS A 134 -19.91 -14.96 -9.92
CA LYS A 134 -18.79 -15.20 -10.82
C LYS A 134 -17.57 -14.45 -10.28
N PRO A 135 -16.47 -15.15 -9.93
CA PRO A 135 -15.24 -14.49 -9.52
C PRO A 135 -14.67 -13.59 -10.62
N ALA A 136 -14.16 -12.42 -10.25
CA ALA A 136 -13.32 -11.59 -11.10
C ALA A 136 -11.85 -11.91 -10.79
N ASN A 137 -11.02 -12.00 -11.83
CA ASN A 137 -9.57 -12.18 -11.72
C ASN A 137 -8.86 -11.15 -12.59
N TRP A 138 -7.79 -10.54 -12.07
CA TRP A 138 -7.00 -9.55 -12.79
C TRP A 138 -5.57 -9.53 -12.25
N THR A 139 -4.76 -8.67 -12.80
CA THR A 139 -3.38 -8.41 -12.35
C THR A 139 -3.21 -6.92 -12.20
N ASP A 140 -2.60 -6.49 -11.10
CA ASP A 140 -2.10 -5.13 -10.89
C ASP A 140 -0.59 -5.17 -10.60
N THR A 141 0.08 -4.05 -10.74
CA THR A 141 1.49 -3.91 -10.40
C THR A 141 1.65 -3.03 -9.17
N LEU A 142 2.26 -3.59 -8.11
CA LEU A 142 2.71 -2.80 -6.97
C LEU A 142 4.12 -2.27 -7.23
N VAL A 143 4.28 -0.96 -7.05
CA VAL A 143 5.60 -0.30 -7.07
C VAL A 143 6.05 -0.12 -5.62
N LEU A 144 7.27 -0.56 -5.33
CA LEU A 144 7.87 -0.48 -4.01
C LEU A 144 9.08 0.44 -4.03
N ALA A 145 9.32 1.10 -2.90
CA ALA A 145 10.53 1.88 -2.63
C ALA A 145 11.32 1.22 -1.51
N ALA A 146 12.65 1.16 -1.67
CA ALA A 146 13.56 0.78 -0.59
C ALA A 146 13.66 1.92 0.43
N THR A 147 13.43 1.59 1.70
CA THR A 147 13.55 2.50 2.83
C THR A 147 14.52 1.94 3.86
N PRO A 148 14.96 2.72 4.86
CA PRO A 148 15.76 2.18 5.97
C PRO A 148 15.07 1.05 6.75
N GLN A 149 13.73 0.94 6.65
CA GLN A 149 12.90 -0.09 7.28
C GLN A 149 12.47 -1.20 6.29
N GLY A 150 13.23 -1.41 5.19
CA GLY A 150 12.94 -2.39 4.16
C GLY A 150 12.05 -1.85 3.03
N TRP A 151 11.58 -2.74 2.18
CA TRP A 151 10.71 -2.39 1.06
C TRP A 151 9.31 -1.98 1.53
N LYS A 152 8.77 -0.91 0.94
CA LYS A 152 7.44 -0.37 1.24
C LYS A 152 6.68 -0.11 -0.05
N VAL A 153 5.36 -0.34 -0.05
CA VAL A 153 4.51 0.00 -1.19
C VAL A 153 4.50 1.51 -1.38
N ASP A 154 4.86 1.95 -2.57
CA ASP A 154 4.97 3.35 -2.93
C ASP A 154 3.90 3.78 -3.94
N ASP A 155 3.38 2.85 -4.75
CA ASP A 155 2.34 3.13 -5.73
C ASP A 155 1.63 1.84 -6.17
N VAL A 156 0.46 1.98 -6.79
CA VAL A 156 -0.26 0.92 -7.49
C VAL A 156 -0.48 1.36 -8.93
N VAL A 157 -0.13 0.48 -9.87
CA VAL A 157 -0.47 0.64 -11.29
C VAL A 157 -1.65 -0.27 -11.58
N TYR A 158 -2.70 0.30 -12.08
CA TYR A 158 -3.94 -0.39 -12.41
C TYR A 158 -3.83 -0.96 -13.83
N ASP A 159 -3.56 -2.26 -13.90
CA ASP A 159 -3.28 -2.93 -15.19
C ASP A 159 -4.53 -3.63 -15.77
N ALA A 160 -5.63 -3.72 -15.03
CA ALA A 160 -6.87 -4.30 -15.52
C ALA A 160 -7.77 -3.25 -16.17
N GLY A 161 -8.23 -3.50 -17.38
CA GLY A 161 -9.13 -2.61 -18.13
C GLY A 161 -10.62 -2.83 -17.80
N PHE A 162 -11.02 -2.72 -16.53
CA PHE A 162 -12.44 -2.80 -16.16
C PHE A 162 -13.22 -1.58 -16.69
N ALA A 163 -14.44 -1.81 -17.20
CA ALA A 163 -15.33 -0.72 -17.64
C ALA A 163 -15.69 0.24 -16.48
N PHE A 164 -15.78 -0.31 -15.26
CA PHE A 164 -15.96 0.43 -14.02
C PHE A 164 -14.84 0.02 -13.08
N GLY A 165 -13.80 0.84 -12.96
CA GLY A 165 -12.63 0.54 -12.16
C GLY A 165 -11.60 1.68 -12.25
N ASN A 166 -10.55 1.54 -11.44
CA ASN A 166 -9.44 2.47 -11.46
C ASN A 166 -8.57 2.26 -12.70
N THR A 167 -8.01 3.35 -13.22
CA THR A 167 -7.09 3.35 -14.36
C THR A 167 -5.89 4.23 -14.08
N GLY A 168 -4.76 3.97 -14.74
CA GLY A 168 -3.52 4.71 -14.55
C GLY A 168 -2.80 4.31 -13.27
N ARG A 169 -2.65 5.21 -12.31
CA ARG A 169 -1.87 4.99 -11.08
C ARG A 169 -2.54 5.63 -9.88
N LEU A 170 -2.38 5.00 -8.71
CA LEU A 170 -2.86 5.54 -7.43
C LEU A 170 -2.31 6.94 -7.16
N SER A 171 -1.01 7.16 -7.36
CA SER A 171 -0.39 8.47 -7.12
C SER A 171 -0.99 9.58 -7.98
N ASP A 172 -1.33 9.30 -9.24
CA ASP A 172 -1.95 10.29 -10.14
C ASP A 172 -3.37 10.62 -9.71
N MET A 173 -4.13 9.61 -9.31
CA MET A 173 -5.49 9.77 -8.80
C MET A 173 -5.51 10.59 -7.51
N LEU A 174 -4.60 10.34 -6.57
CA LEU A 174 -4.46 11.13 -5.35
C LEU A 174 -4.05 12.58 -5.66
N ASN A 175 -3.18 12.80 -6.65
CA ASN A 175 -2.79 14.14 -7.08
C ASN A 175 -3.97 14.91 -7.65
N MET A 176 -4.86 14.27 -8.42
CA MET A 176 -6.10 14.92 -8.90
C MET A 176 -6.99 15.38 -7.74
N VAL A 177 -7.16 14.53 -6.72
CA VAL A 177 -7.95 14.92 -5.53
C VAL A 177 -7.33 16.11 -4.82
N ILE A 178 -6.02 16.14 -4.65
CA ILE A 178 -5.28 17.23 -4.00
C ILE A 178 -5.41 18.53 -4.81
N ALA A 179 -5.24 18.46 -6.14
CA ALA A 179 -5.30 19.62 -7.03
C ALA A 179 -6.73 20.22 -7.15
N SER A 180 -7.75 19.37 -7.06
CA SER A 180 -9.14 19.82 -7.14
C SER A 180 -9.59 20.58 -5.89
N ASN A 181 -8.83 20.51 -4.79
CA ASN A 181 -9.19 21.10 -3.49
C ASN A 181 -7.95 21.66 -2.78
N PRO A 182 -7.30 22.70 -3.34
CA PRO A 182 -6.10 23.31 -2.79
C PRO A 182 -6.28 23.93 -1.39
#